data_f61e49a43a5530a251f0670973d4e5b0
#
_entry.id   f61e49a43a5530a251f0670973d4e5b0
#
_cell.length_a   1.000
_cell.length_b   1.000
_cell.length_c   1.000
_cell.angle_alpha   90.00
_cell.angle_beta   90.00
_cell.angle_gamma   90.00
#
_symmetry.space_group_name_H-M   'P 1'
#
loop_
_entity.id
_entity.type
_entity.pdbx_description
1 polymer ?
#
loop_
_entity_poly.entity_id
_entity_poly.type
_entity_poly.pdbx_seq_one_letter_code
_entity_poly.pdbx_strand_id
1 'polypeptide(L)' 'MAKEEKIELEGEVVEALPNAMFRVQLDNGHAVLATVAGKMRRHRIRILPSDRVRVEVSPYDLNRGRIVYRHR' A
#
# COMPACT_ATOMS: atom_id res chain seq x y z
N MET A 1 -13.86 -4.16 23.40
CA MET A 1 -13.43 -4.78 22.16
C MET A 1 -12.35 -3.96 21.50
N ALA A 2 -11.20 -4.54 21.31
CA ALA A 2 -10.10 -3.80 20.72
C ALA A 2 -10.37 -3.60 19.25
N LYS A 3 -10.44 -2.37 18.83
CA LYS A 3 -10.54 -2.04 17.44
C LYS A 3 -9.14 -1.88 16.91
N GLU A 4 -8.79 -2.68 15.93
CA GLU A 4 -7.48 -2.57 15.34
C GLU A 4 -7.37 -1.23 14.62
N GLU A 5 -6.45 -0.42 15.07
CA GLU A 5 -6.21 0.85 14.41
C GLU A 5 -5.23 0.64 13.28
N LYS A 6 -5.58 1.16 12.13
CA LYS A 6 -4.70 1.08 10.98
C LYS A 6 -4.21 2.48 10.64
N ILE A 7 -2.95 2.54 10.28
CA ILE A 7 -2.30 3.79 9.96
C ILE A 7 -2.28 3.93 8.44
N GLU A 8 -2.78 5.05 7.94
CA GLU A 8 -2.74 5.31 6.50
C GLU A 8 -1.62 6.28 6.21
N LEU A 9 -0.75 5.89 5.30
CA LEU A 9 0.42 6.67 4.94
C LEU A 9 0.50 6.81 3.43
N GLU A 10 1.05 7.92 2.99
CA GLU A 10 1.24 8.18 1.57
C GLU A 10 2.62 7.72 1.13
N GLY A 11 2.71 7.24 -0.10
CA GLY A 11 3.98 6.80 -0.61
C GLY A 11 3.98 6.68 -2.12
N GLU A 12 5.11 6.25 -2.65
CA GLU A 12 5.29 6.06 -4.07
C GLU A 12 5.66 4.61 -4.34
N VAL A 13 5.04 4.01 -5.34
CA VAL A 13 5.37 2.66 -5.76
C VAL A 13 6.71 2.69 -6.46
N VAL A 14 7.69 1.94 -5.93
CA VAL A 14 9.02 1.92 -6.50
C VAL A 14 9.30 0.66 -7.30
N GLU A 15 8.53 -0.40 -7.05
CA GLU A 15 8.76 -1.66 -7.76
C GLU A 15 7.51 -2.52 -7.72
N ALA A 16 7.20 -3.15 -8.85
CA ALA A 16 6.12 -4.14 -8.92
C ALA A 16 6.75 -5.53 -8.75
N LEU A 17 6.20 -6.30 -7.84
CA LEU A 17 6.71 -7.62 -7.48
C LEU A 17 5.72 -8.69 -7.94
N PRO A 18 6.15 -9.96 -7.97
CA PRO A 18 5.22 -11.05 -8.29
C PRO A 18 4.08 -11.14 -7.27
N ASN A 19 3.01 -11.83 -7.67
CA ASN A 19 1.86 -12.10 -6.80
C ASN A 19 1.09 -10.85 -6.39
N ALA A 20 1.03 -9.87 -7.28
CA ALA A 20 0.29 -8.62 -7.05
C ALA A 20 0.78 -7.87 -5.81
N MET A 21 2.07 -7.95 -5.54
CA MET A 21 2.69 -7.21 -4.45
C MET A 21 3.49 -6.06 -5.01
N PHE A 22 3.66 -5.04 -4.18
CA PHE A 22 4.37 -3.83 -4.59
C PHE A 22 5.26 -3.36 -3.46
N ARG A 23 6.42 -2.85 -3.83
CA ARG A 23 7.28 -2.18 -2.86
C ARG A 23 6.95 -0.70 -2.92
N VAL A 24 6.60 -0.14 -1.77
CA VAL A 24 6.20 1.25 -1.68
C VAL A 24 7.14 1.97 -0.74
N GLN A 25 7.68 3.09 -1.22
CA GLN A 25 8.50 3.97 -0.40
C GLN A 25 7.59 5.02 0.19
N LEU A 26 7.38 4.95 1.49
CA LEU A 26 6.52 5.90 2.18
C LEU A 26 7.20 7.25 2.31
N ASP A 27 6.41 8.28 2.42
CA ASP A 27 6.95 9.64 2.52
C ASP A 27 7.78 9.84 3.78
N ASN A 28 7.57 9.01 4.80
CA ASN A 28 8.37 9.08 6.02
C ASN A 28 9.72 8.35 5.88
N GLY A 29 10.04 7.84 4.69
CA GLY A 29 11.30 7.16 4.44
C GLY A 29 11.26 5.65 4.67
N HIS A 30 10.16 5.13 5.15
CA HIS A 30 10.04 3.69 5.42
C HIS A 30 9.53 2.97 4.18
N ALA A 31 10.10 1.81 3.88
CA ALA A 31 9.66 1.01 2.75
C ALA A 31 8.79 -0.14 3.25
N VAL A 32 7.69 -0.39 2.54
CA VAL A 32 6.78 -1.48 2.91
C VAL A 32 6.50 -2.35 1.70
N LEU A 33 6.16 -3.60 1.98
CA LEU A 33 5.61 -4.49 0.97
C LEU A 33 4.09 -4.40 1.07
N ALA A 34 3.46 -4.08 -0.04
CA ALA A 34 2.03 -3.83 -0.04
C ALA A 34 1.32 -4.73 -1.02
N THR A 35 0.14 -5.19 -0.63
CA THR A 35 -0.79 -5.85 -1.53
C THR A 35 -1.84 -4.84 -1.95
N VAL A 36 -2.68 -5.21 -2.90
CA VAL A 36 -3.73 -4.33 -3.39
C VAL A 36 -5.03 -4.70 -2.69
N ALA A 37 -5.74 -3.67 -2.19
CA ALA A 37 -7.02 -3.89 -1.51
C ALA A 37 -8.02 -4.53 -2.46
N GLY A 38 -8.91 -5.36 -1.91
CA GLY A 38 -9.87 -6.11 -2.72
C GLY A 38 -10.74 -5.22 -3.59
N LYS A 39 -11.18 -4.07 -3.07
CA LYS A 39 -12.03 -3.17 -3.85
C LYS A 39 -11.29 -2.62 -5.07
N MET A 40 -9.99 -2.41 -4.97
CA MET A 40 -9.20 -1.92 -6.10
C MET A 40 -9.02 -3.00 -7.15
N ARG A 41 -8.86 -4.25 -6.72
CA ARG A 41 -8.80 -5.38 -7.65
C ARG A 41 -10.13 -5.53 -8.39
N ARG A 42 -11.23 -5.35 -7.68
CA ARG A 42 -12.55 -5.46 -8.27
C ARG A 42 -12.76 -4.44 -9.37
N HIS A 43 -12.22 -3.25 -9.18
CA HIS A 43 -12.36 -2.18 -10.16
C HIS A 43 -11.23 -2.16 -11.18
N ARG A 44 -10.35 -3.16 -11.13
CA ARG A 44 -9.24 -3.33 -12.09
C ARG A 44 -8.34 -2.11 -12.15
N ILE A 45 -8.10 -1.50 -11.01
CA ILE A 45 -7.20 -0.37 -10.93
C ILE A 45 -5.77 -0.88 -11.07
N ARG A 46 -5.05 -0.34 -12.04
CA ARG A 46 -3.68 -0.76 -12.31
C ARG A 46 -2.71 0.10 -11.51
N ILE A 47 -1.80 -0.57 -10.83
CA ILE A 47 -0.76 0.10 -10.06
C ILE A 47 0.55 -0.06 -10.83
N LEU A 48 1.24 1.06 -11.06
CA LEU A 48 2.49 1.06 -11.81
C LEU A 48 3.59 1.71 -10.97
N PRO A 49 4.87 1.39 -11.26
CA PRO A 49 5.96 2.11 -10.60
C PRO A 49 5.80 3.61 -10.81
N SER A 50 6.19 4.36 -9.81
CA SER A 50 6.08 5.83 -9.74
C SER A 50 4.68 6.34 -9.42
N ASP A 51 3.68 5.46 -9.30
CA ASP A 51 2.36 5.91 -8.88
C ASP A 51 2.37 6.31 -7.42
N ARG A 52 1.63 7.37 -7.11
CA ARG A 52 1.41 7.79 -5.73
C ARG A 52 0.23 7.01 -5.19
N VAL A 53 0.40 6.44 -4.01
CA VAL A 53 -0.63 5.60 -3.42
C VAL A 53 -0.77 5.90 -1.94
N ARG A 54 -1.93 5.52 -1.40
CA ARG A 54 -2.14 5.51 0.04
C ARG A 54 -2.09 4.07 0.50
N VAL A 55 -1.29 3.81 1.52
CA VAL A 55 -1.08 2.47 2.04
C VAL A 55 -1.57 2.42 3.48
N GLU A 56 -2.31 1.37 3.79
CA GLU A 56 -2.78 1.12 5.13
C GLU A 56 -1.86 0.09 5.76
N VAL A 57 -1.26 0.42 6.90
CA VAL A 57 -0.37 -0.50 7.61
C VAL A 57 -0.89 -0.73 9.01
N SER A 58 -0.58 -1.94 9.52
CA SER A 58 -0.91 -2.27 10.90
C SER A 58 0.18 -1.74 11.82
N PRO A 59 -0.18 -1.16 12.98
CA PRO A 59 0.84 -0.77 13.94
C PRO A 59 1.65 -1.96 14.47
N TYR A 60 1.13 -3.17 14.29
CA TYR A 60 1.84 -4.37 14.72
C TYR A 60 2.82 -4.90 13.69
N ASP A 61 2.72 -4.44 12.45
CA ASP A 61 3.64 -4.87 11.39
C ASP A 61 3.79 -3.75 10.38
N LEU A 62 4.74 -2.90 10.64
CA LEU A 62 4.95 -1.70 9.81
C LEU A 62 5.70 -2.01 8.50
N ASN A 63 6.11 -3.27 8.31
CA ASN A 63 6.81 -3.64 7.08
C ASN A 63 5.86 -4.13 6.00
N ARG A 64 4.60 -4.31 6.32
CA ARG A 64 3.61 -4.78 5.38
C ARG A 64 2.40 -3.87 5.39
N GLY A 65 1.80 -3.71 4.23
CA GLY A 65 0.64 -2.87 4.13
C GLY A 65 -0.25 -3.29 2.99
N ARG A 66 -1.26 -2.49 2.76
CA ARG A 66 -2.22 -2.72 1.70
C ARG A 66 -2.50 -1.39 1.03
N ILE A 67 -2.37 -1.38 -0.30
CA ILE A 67 -2.70 -0.19 -1.07
C ILE A 67 -4.21 -0.06 -1.11
N VAL A 68 -4.72 1.05 -0.57
CA VAL A 68 -6.16 1.29 -0.49
C VAL A 68 -6.62 2.40 -1.42
N TYR A 69 -5.70 3.15 -2.00
CA TYR A 69 -6.05 4.23 -2.89
C TYR A 69 -4.87 4.58 -3.78
N ARG A 70 -5.15 4.89 -5.04
CA ARG A 70 -4.12 5.35 -5.98
C ARG A 70 -4.45 6.77 -6.37
N HIS A 71 -3.49 7.66 -6.17
CA HIS A 71 -3.63 9.05 -6.58
C HIS A 71 -3.32 9.19 -8.06
N ARG A 72 -3.93 10.14 -8.68
CA ARG A 72 -3.67 10.44 -10.07
C ARG A 72 -2.60 11.50 -10.23
#